data_0d897a968c2ce4dcc1c0b8165bcbbda0
#
_entry.id   0d897a968c2ce4dcc1c0b8165bcbbda0
#
_cell.length_a   1.000
_cell.length_b   1.000
_cell.length_c   1.000
_cell.angle_alpha   90.00
_cell.angle_beta   90.00
_cell.angle_gamma   90.00
#
_symmetry.space_group_name_H-M   'P 1'
#
loop_
_entity.id
_entity.type
_entity.pdbx_description
1 polymer ?
#
loop_
_entity_poly.entity_id
_entity_poly.type
_entity_poly.pdbx_seq_one_letter_code
_entity_poly.pdbx_strand_id
1 'polypeptide(L)'
;MVYFVGAGAGDPELLTVKGKRLIDNADTIIYAGSLVNPAVLEDCQVYDSAGMTLEEVLAVMQETEAQGKTTVRVHTGDASIYGAIREQLDALDKLGIPHTVVPGVSSFLAAAAAMQKEYTLPDVTQTVILTRMEGRTPVPERERLEELAKHRATMIIFLSVGRIAELAERLRTAYPAATPVAVVYKASWPEEKIVTGTLLDIAEKVQAAGITKTALVTVGEFLGD
;
A
#
# COMPACT_ATOMS: atom_id res chain seq x y z
N MET A 1 -0.92 -24.70 7.16
CA MET A 1 -1.76 -23.50 7.35
C MET A 1 -1.05 -22.25 6.82
N VAL A 2 -1.68 -21.46 5.97
CA VAL A 2 -1.09 -20.25 5.38
C VAL A 2 -1.76 -18.99 5.96
N TYR A 3 -0.98 -18.03 6.43
CA TYR A 3 -1.47 -16.73 6.90
C TYR A 3 -0.98 -15.61 5.98
N PHE A 4 -1.89 -14.83 5.42
CA PHE A 4 -1.58 -13.58 4.73
C PHE A 4 -1.60 -12.43 5.74
N VAL A 5 -0.46 -11.86 6.06
CA VAL A 5 -0.32 -10.88 7.15
C VAL A 5 0.09 -9.53 6.60
N GLY A 6 -0.68 -8.49 6.92
CA GLY A 6 -0.29 -7.11 6.70
C GLY A 6 0.78 -6.69 7.71
N ALA A 7 1.96 -6.32 7.21
CA ALA A 7 3.12 -5.95 8.05
C ALA A 7 3.17 -4.47 8.45
N GLY A 8 2.09 -3.72 8.19
CA GLY A 8 2.10 -2.28 8.46
C GLY A 8 2.87 -1.48 7.42
N ALA A 9 2.95 -0.19 7.66
CA ALA A 9 3.47 0.77 6.68
C ALA A 9 5.01 0.89 6.68
N GLY A 10 5.69 0.35 7.68
CA GLY A 10 7.15 0.42 7.78
C GLY A 10 7.70 0.29 9.19
N ASP A 11 7.14 1.01 10.15
CA ASP A 11 7.48 0.90 11.57
C ASP A 11 7.02 -0.50 12.10
N PRO A 12 7.93 -1.31 12.67
CA PRO A 12 7.58 -2.59 13.28
C PRO A 12 6.52 -2.51 14.39
N GLU A 13 6.42 -1.38 15.09
CA GLU A 13 5.41 -1.17 16.13
C GLU A 13 3.99 -0.98 15.56
N LEU A 14 3.86 -0.76 14.25
CA LEU A 14 2.58 -0.71 13.54
C LEU A 14 2.07 -2.08 13.10
N LEU A 15 2.76 -3.16 13.43
CA LEU A 15 2.23 -4.51 13.33
C LEU A 15 1.04 -4.69 14.28
N THR A 16 0.02 -5.39 13.80
CA THR A 16 -1.00 -5.86 14.74
C THR A 16 -0.42 -6.92 15.68
N VAL A 17 -0.88 -6.98 16.91
CA VAL A 17 -0.46 -8.01 17.88
C VAL A 17 -0.63 -9.43 17.31
N LYS A 18 -1.71 -9.67 16.54
CA LYS A 18 -1.92 -10.95 15.87
C LYS A 18 -0.89 -11.18 14.76
N GLY A 19 -0.59 -10.17 13.96
CA GLY A 19 0.39 -10.24 12.88
C GLY A 19 1.78 -10.55 13.42
N LYS A 20 2.25 -9.80 14.42
CA LYS A 20 3.55 -10.04 15.08
C LYS A 20 3.66 -11.47 15.61
N ARG A 21 2.67 -11.91 16.38
CA ARG A 21 2.68 -13.28 16.93
C ARG A 21 2.75 -14.37 15.84
N LEU A 22 2.10 -14.16 14.70
CA LEU A 22 2.15 -15.13 13.60
C LEU A 22 3.50 -15.13 12.90
N ILE A 23 4.10 -13.96 12.70
CA ILE A 23 5.44 -13.83 12.11
C ILE A 23 6.47 -14.50 13.03
N ASP A 24 6.44 -14.21 14.35
CA ASP A 24 7.37 -14.75 15.34
C ASP A 24 7.30 -16.28 15.49
N ASN A 25 6.19 -16.89 15.11
CA ASN A 25 5.99 -18.34 15.20
C ASN A 25 5.90 -19.01 13.82
N ALA A 26 6.32 -18.34 12.76
CA ALA A 26 6.31 -18.89 11.42
C ALA A 26 7.44 -19.89 11.22
N ASP A 27 7.14 -21.03 10.57
CA ASP A 27 8.19 -21.94 10.09
C ASP A 27 8.79 -21.44 8.76
N THR A 28 7.95 -20.81 7.93
CA THR A 28 8.32 -20.24 6.64
C THR A 28 7.71 -18.87 6.45
N ILE A 29 8.53 -17.89 6.09
CA ILE A 29 8.08 -16.54 5.70
C ILE A 29 8.29 -16.35 4.20
N ILE A 30 7.26 -15.86 3.51
CA ILE A 30 7.35 -15.37 2.14
C ILE A 30 6.98 -13.89 2.15
N TYR A 31 7.85 -13.00 1.69
CA TYR A 31 7.59 -11.57 1.65
C TYR A 31 7.81 -10.99 0.25
N ALA A 32 7.33 -9.77 0.00
CA ALA A 32 7.42 -9.12 -1.30
C ALA A 32 8.44 -7.97 -1.28
N GLY A 33 9.71 -8.32 -1.49
CA GLY A 33 10.77 -7.37 -1.80
C GLY A 33 10.98 -6.22 -0.81
N SER A 34 11.49 -5.11 -1.31
CA SER A 34 11.99 -3.96 -0.54
C SER A 34 10.92 -3.11 0.18
N LEU A 35 9.64 -3.49 0.10
CA LEU A 35 8.55 -2.74 0.75
C LEU A 35 8.20 -3.29 2.14
N VAL A 36 8.69 -4.45 2.51
CA VAL A 36 8.57 -5.00 3.86
C VAL A 36 9.82 -4.62 4.64
N ASN A 37 9.66 -4.05 5.84
CA ASN A 37 10.80 -3.71 6.69
C ASN A 37 11.47 -5.02 7.16
N PRO A 38 12.77 -5.24 6.89
CA PRO A 38 13.48 -6.44 7.34
C PRO A 38 13.42 -6.67 8.84
N ALA A 39 13.26 -5.62 9.64
CA ALA A 39 13.15 -5.73 11.10
C ALA A 39 11.90 -6.48 11.58
N VAL A 40 10.93 -6.75 10.70
CA VAL A 40 9.75 -7.58 11.03
C VAL A 40 9.92 -9.04 10.67
N LEU A 41 11.03 -9.40 10.01
CA LEU A 41 11.32 -10.78 9.59
C LEU A 41 12.13 -11.49 10.67
N GLU A 42 11.68 -12.64 11.09
CA GLU A 42 12.34 -13.47 12.12
C GLU A 42 13.35 -14.44 11.51
N ASP A 43 14.18 -15.06 12.35
CA ASP A 43 15.18 -16.09 11.98
C ASP A 43 14.51 -17.44 11.66
N CYS A 44 13.81 -17.49 10.54
CA CYS A 44 13.22 -18.72 10.00
C CYS A 44 13.55 -18.87 8.52
N GLN A 45 12.94 -19.84 7.83
CA GLN A 45 13.10 -19.98 6.38
C GLN A 45 12.39 -18.82 5.66
N VAL A 46 13.15 -17.91 5.05
CA VAL A 46 12.64 -16.67 4.43
C VAL A 46 12.83 -16.69 2.92
N TYR A 47 11.76 -16.39 2.18
CA TYR A 47 11.75 -16.27 0.71
C TYR A 47 11.36 -14.85 0.29
N ASP A 48 12.20 -14.21 -0.53
CA ASP A 48 11.81 -12.98 -1.25
C ASP A 48 11.11 -13.34 -2.55
N SER A 49 9.82 -13.05 -2.63
CA SER A 49 9.01 -13.34 -3.81
C SER A 49 9.10 -12.30 -4.92
N ALA A 50 9.96 -11.29 -4.82
CA ALA A 50 10.08 -10.25 -5.84
C ALA A 50 10.50 -10.80 -7.23
N GLY A 51 11.21 -11.94 -7.23
CA GLY A 51 11.62 -12.64 -8.46
C GLY A 51 10.91 -13.97 -8.71
N MET A 52 9.93 -14.34 -7.87
CA MET A 52 9.22 -15.62 -7.96
C MET A 52 7.95 -15.51 -8.77
N THR A 53 7.61 -16.59 -9.48
CA THR A 53 6.30 -16.76 -10.11
C THR A 53 5.25 -17.15 -9.08
N LEU A 54 3.96 -17.09 -9.45
CA LEU A 54 2.87 -17.56 -8.60
C LEU A 54 3.03 -19.04 -8.25
N GLU A 55 3.40 -19.87 -9.23
CA GLU A 55 3.61 -21.31 -9.07
C GLU A 55 4.73 -21.61 -8.07
N GLU A 56 5.83 -20.87 -8.13
CA GLU A 56 6.96 -21.03 -7.19
C GLU A 56 6.55 -20.64 -5.75
N VAL A 57 5.80 -19.55 -5.58
CA VAL A 57 5.26 -19.15 -4.28
C VAL A 57 4.32 -20.21 -3.71
N LEU A 58 3.41 -20.75 -4.55
CA LEU A 58 2.50 -21.82 -4.15
C LEU A 58 3.22 -23.13 -3.82
N ALA A 59 4.29 -23.46 -4.55
CA ALA A 59 5.10 -24.65 -4.29
C ALA A 59 5.73 -24.60 -2.89
N VAL A 60 6.26 -23.45 -2.48
CA VAL A 60 6.79 -23.25 -1.12
C VAL A 60 5.69 -23.43 -0.06
N MET A 61 4.50 -22.87 -0.29
CA MET A 61 3.37 -23.03 0.63
C MET A 61 2.92 -24.49 0.74
N GLN A 62 2.86 -25.23 -0.38
CA GLN A 62 2.51 -26.66 -0.41
C GLN A 62 3.54 -27.53 0.32
N GLU A 63 4.83 -27.28 0.08
CA GLU A 63 5.91 -28.03 0.74
C GLU A 63 5.89 -27.81 2.25
N THR A 64 5.69 -26.58 2.70
CA THR A 64 5.56 -26.23 4.12
C THR A 64 4.36 -26.92 4.75
N GLU A 65 3.18 -26.89 4.08
CA GLU A 65 1.95 -27.53 4.55
C GLU A 65 2.09 -29.06 4.62
N ALA A 66 2.75 -29.68 3.64
CA ALA A 66 2.99 -31.13 3.62
C ALA A 66 3.87 -31.61 4.82
N GLN A 67 4.65 -30.71 5.39
CA GLN A 67 5.45 -30.95 6.61
C GLN A 67 4.65 -30.65 7.90
N GLY A 68 3.37 -30.27 7.82
CA GLY A 68 2.55 -29.89 8.96
C GLY A 68 2.96 -28.54 9.58
N LYS A 69 3.68 -27.71 8.82
CA LYS A 69 4.23 -26.42 9.24
C LYS A 69 3.39 -25.24 8.79
N THR A 70 3.71 -24.04 9.31
CA THR A 70 2.99 -22.79 9.07
C THR A 70 3.77 -21.87 8.13
N THR A 71 3.11 -21.40 7.07
CA THR A 71 3.61 -20.33 6.21
C THR A 71 2.97 -18.99 6.57
N VAL A 72 3.77 -17.94 6.69
CA VAL A 72 3.31 -16.57 6.77
C VAL A 72 3.69 -15.81 5.50
N ARG A 73 2.70 -15.37 4.75
CA ARG A 73 2.84 -14.51 3.57
C ARG A 73 2.73 -13.05 4.01
N VAL A 74 3.85 -12.36 4.06
CA VAL A 74 3.95 -10.98 4.57
C VAL A 74 3.73 -9.97 3.44
N HIS A 75 2.80 -9.05 3.64
CA HIS A 75 2.45 -7.97 2.71
C HIS A 75 2.72 -6.61 3.35
N THR A 76 3.23 -5.66 2.58
CA THR A 76 3.35 -4.26 3.01
C THR A 76 1.97 -3.67 3.28
N GLY A 77 1.83 -2.89 4.34
CA GLY A 77 0.58 -2.26 4.72
C GLY A 77 -0.49 -3.27 5.08
N ASP A 78 -1.53 -3.34 4.27
CA ASP A 78 -2.63 -4.31 4.36
C ASP A 78 -2.76 -5.10 3.06
N ALA A 79 -2.91 -6.41 3.16
CA ALA A 79 -2.96 -7.30 2.00
C ALA A 79 -4.20 -7.06 1.10
N SER A 80 -5.28 -6.46 1.61
CA SER A 80 -6.49 -6.17 0.85
C SER A 80 -6.35 -4.96 -0.08
N ILE A 81 -5.35 -4.11 0.14
CA ILE A 81 -5.13 -2.90 -0.66
C ILE A 81 -3.93 -3.12 -1.60
N TYR A 82 -4.21 -3.43 -2.86
CA TYR A 82 -3.22 -3.71 -3.92
C TYR A 82 -2.23 -4.84 -3.61
N GLY A 83 -2.60 -5.76 -2.69
CA GLY A 83 -1.76 -6.87 -2.27
C GLY A 83 -1.69 -8.05 -3.25
N ALA A 84 -2.50 -8.06 -4.33
CA ALA A 84 -2.57 -9.13 -5.34
C ALA A 84 -2.71 -10.54 -4.74
N ILE A 85 -3.53 -10.67 -3.67
CA ILE A 85 -3.69 -11.95 -2.95
C ILE A 85 -4.74 -12.86 -3.56
N ARG A 86 -5.67 -12.35 -4.39
CA ARG A 86 -6.82 -13.10 -4.89
C ARG A 86 -6.43 -14.40 -5.59
N GLU A 87 -5.46 -14.33 -6.51
CA GLU A 87 -5.04 -15.52 -7.26
C GLU A 87 -4.39 -16.58 -6.35
N GLN A 88 -3.67 -16.14 -5.31
CA GLN A 88 -3.07 -17.03 -4.31
C GLN A 88 -4.16 -17.70 -3.46
N LEU A 89 -5.16 -16.95 -2.98
CA LEU A 89 -6.28 -17.50 -2.20
C LEU A 89 -7.07 -18.52 -3.03
N ASP A 90 -7.45 -18.18 -4.27
CA ASP A 90 -8.19 -19.07 -5.18
C ASP A 90 -7.38 -20.34 -5.51
N ALA A 91 -6.06 -20.28 -5.56
CA ALA A 91 -5.20 -21.43 -5.76
C ALA A 91 -5.11 -22.32 -4.51
N LEU A 92 -4.98 -21.72 -3.32
CA LEU A 92 -4.96 -22.45 -2.06
C LEU A 92 -6.29 -23.17 -1.80
N ASP A 93 -7.44 -22.54 -2.15
CA ASP A 93 -8.75 -23.18 -2.09
C ASP A 93 -8.81 -24.45 -2.95
N LYS A 94 -8.31 -24.37 -4.20
CA LYS A 94 -8.26 -25.54 -5.11
C LYS A 94 -7.35 -26.65 -4.60
N LEU A 95 -6.31 -26.29 -3.87
CA LEU A 95 -5.36 -27.23 -3.27
C LEU A 95 -5.85 -27.78 -1.93
N GLY A 96 -6.96 -27.28 -1.39
CA GLY A 96 -7.47 -27.65 -0.06
C GLY A 96 -6.57 -27.21 1.09
N ILE A 97 -5.72 -26.19 0.87
CA ILE A 97 -4.80 -25.68 1.89
C ILE A 97 -5.52 -24.59 2.71
N PRO A 98 -5.67 -24.80 4.03
CA PRO A 98 -6.32 -23.82 4.88
C PRO A 98 -5.51 -22.52 4.96
N HIS A 99 -6.21 -21.38 4.84
CA HIS A 99 -5.57 -20.07 4.87
C HIS A 99 -6.44 -19.01 5.57
N THR A 100 -5.82 -17.92 5.99
CA THR A 100 -6.49 -16.81 6.67
C THR A 100 -5.77 -15.50 6.35
N VAL A 101 -6.54 -14.42 6.15
CA VAL A 101 -6.02 -13.05 6.00
C VAL A 101 -6.07 -12.33 7.35
N VAL A 102 -4.96 -11.70 7.72
CA VAL A 102 -4.81 -10.90 8.94
C VAL A 102 -4.53 -9.46 8.53
N PRO A 103 -5.40 -8.50 8.91
CA PRO A 103 -5.25 -7.12 8.50
C PRO A 103 -3.99 -6.46 9.07
N GLY A 104 -3.51 -5.44 8.36
CA GLY A 104 -2.40 -4.59 8.78
C GLY A 104 -2.74 -3.10 8.69
N VAL A 105 -1.86 -2.25 9.22
CA VAL A 105 -1.98 -0.80 9.08
C VAL A 105 -1.53 -0.39 7.68
N SER A 106 -2.47 -0.04 6.82
CA SER A 106 -2.15 0.40 5.45
C SER A 106 -1.39 1.72 5.44
N SER A 107 -0.53 1.91 4.44
CA SER A 107 0.30 3.11 4.29
C SER A 107 -0.49 4.41 4.23
N PHE A 108 -1.75 4.41 3.78
CA PHE A 108 -2.54 5.63 3.77
C PHE A 108 -2.92 6.10 5.19
N LEU A 109 -3.12 5.18 6.13
CA LEU A 109 -3.35 5.52 7.54
C LEU A 109 -2.07 6.08 8.19
N ALA A 110 -0.93 5.46 7.91
CA ALA A 110 0.36 5.99 8.36
C ALA A 110 0.67 7.36 7.77
N ALA A 111 0.31 7.61 6.50
CA ALA A 111 0.46 8.92 5.87
C ALA A 111 -0.39 9.98 6.54
N ALA A 112 -1.64 9.68 6.92
CA ALA A 112 -2.48 10.61 7.69
C ALA A 112 -1.84 10.96 9.05
N ALA A 113 -1.35 9.94 9.76
CA ALA A 113 -0.68 10.11 11.05
C ALA A 113 0.59 10.97 10.91
N ALA A 114 1.43 10.70 9.90
CA ALA A 114 2.64 11.49 9.63
C ALA A 114 2.33 12.96 9.34
N MET A 115 1.24 13.24 8.63
CA MET A 115 0.78 14.60 8.32
C MET A 115 -0.01 15.24 9.48
N GLN A 116 -0.39 14.48 10.51
CA GLN A 116 -1.30 14.90 11.59
C GLN A 116 -2.63 15.45 11.03
N LYS A 117 -3.17 14.80 10.00
CA LYS A 117 -4.42 15.20 9.32
C LYS A 117 -5.47 14.10 9.42
N GLU A 118 -6.73 14.50 9.49
CA GLU A 118 -7.89 13.63 9.33
C GLU A 118 -8.41 13.75 7.90
N TYR A 119 -8.66 12.61 7.24
CA TYR A 119 -9.15 12.59 5.86
C TYR A 119 -10.61 13.01 5.71
N THR A 120 -11.39 12.88 6.78
CA THR A 120 -12.84 13.09 6.79
C THR A 120 -13.19 14.26 7.70
N LEU A 121 -13.30 15.46 7.15
CA LEU A 121 -13.63 16.66 7.91
C LEU A 121 -15.09 17.08 7.67
N PRO A 122 -15.88 17.40 8.74
CA PRO A 122 -17.19 17.98 8.59
C PRO A 122 -17.17 19.23 7.70
N ASP A 123 -18.18 19.37 6.86
CA ASP A 123 -18.37 20.51 5.93
C ASP A 123 -17.28 20.68 4.85
N VAL A 124 -16.22 19.87 4.87
CA VAL A 124 -15.12 19.88 3.88
C VAL A 124 -15.19 18.64 3.00
N THR A 125 -15.04 17.45 3.56
CA THR A 125 -15.10 16.18 2.84
C THR A 125 -15.42 15.02 3.79
N GLN A 126 -16.34 14.16 3.39
CA GLN A 126 -16.72 12.97 4.16
C GLN A 126 -16.43 11.67 3.40
N THR A 127 -15.85 11.79 2.21
CA THR A 127 -15.55 10.66 1.33
C THR A 127 -14.06 10.56 1.06
N VAL A 128 -13.52 9.35 1.19
CA VAL A 128 -12.13 9.03 0.84
C VAL A 128 -12.11 8.06 -0.31
N ILE A 129 -11.48 8.43 -1.40
CA ILE A 129 -11.31 7.60 -2.60
C ILE A 129 -9.88 7.04 -2.60
N LEU A 130 -9.75 5.73 -2.40
CA LEU A 130 -8.49 5.02 -2.59
C LEU A 130 -8.40 4.56 -4.04
N THR A 131 -7.38 5.02 -4.76
CA THR A 131 -7.21 4.69 -6.18
C THR A 131 -5.74 4.64 -6.60
N ARG A 132 -5.50 4.36 -7.87
CA ARG A 132 -4.21 4.45 -8.54
C ARG A 132 -4.40 4.90 -9.99
N MET A 133 -3.35 5.40 -10.61
CA MET A 133 -3.35 5.54 -12.07
C MET A 133 -3.23 4.15 -12.72
N GLU A 134 -3.76 4.04 -13.92
CA GLU A 134 -3.50 2.88 -14.77
C GLU A 134 -1.99 2.74 -15.05
N GLY A 135 -1.53 1.50 -15.08
CA GLY A 135 -0.15 1.14 -15.36
C GLY A 135 -0.10 -0.09 -16.28
N ARG A 136 0.70 -1.09 -15.93
CA ARG A 136 0.69 -2.40 -16.61
C ARG A 136 -0.69 -3.06 -16.56
N THR A 137 -1.42 -2.85 -15.46
CA THR A 137 -2.80 -3.30 -15.30
C THR A 137 -3.72 -2.11 -15.55
N PRO A 138 -4.74 -2.24 -16.41
CA PRO A 138 -5.71 -1.17 -16.65
C PRO A 138 -6.56 -0.89 -15.41
N VAL A 139 -7.26 0.23 -15.41
CA VAL A 139 -8.38 0.51 -14.50
C VAL A 139 -9.66 0.56 -15.33
N PRO A 140 -10.83 0.21 -14.76
CA PRO A 140 -12.11 0.37 -15.43
C PRO A 140 -12.32 1.83 -15.87
N GLU A 141 -12.99 2.06 -16.99
CA GLU A 141 -13.18 3.41 -17.55
C GLU A 141 -13.84 4.37 -16.56
N ARG A 142 -14.86 3.90 -15.84
CA ARG A 142 -15.56 4.67 -14.79
C ARG A 142 -14.69 4.99 -13.56
N GLU A 143 -13.53 4.32 -13.41
CA GLU A 143 -12.58 4.50 -12.32
C GLU A 143 -11.31 5.23 -12.77
N ARG A 144 -11.33 5.81 -13.96
CA ARG A 144 -10.25 6.70 -14.42
C ARG A 144 -10.13 7.88 -13.48
N LEU A 145 -8.92 8.36 -13.34
CA LEU A 145 -8.59 9.43 -12.39
C LEU A 145 -9.46 10.68 -12.59
N GLU A 146 -9.73 11.05 -13.84
CA GLU A 146 -10.57 12.19 -14.21
C GLU A 146 -12.03 12.00 -13.78
N GLU A 147 -12.55 10.77 -13.88
CA GLU A 147 -13.93 10.47 -13.47
C GLU A 147 -14.05 10.54 -11.93
N LEU A 148 -13.11 9.95 -11.22
CA LEU A 148 -13.09 10.00 -9.76
C LEU A 148 -12.85 11.43 -9.23
N ALA A 149 -12.03 12.21 -9.91
CA ALA A 149 -11.74 13.59 -9.55
C ALA A 149 -12.98 14.51 -9.57
N LYS A 150 -14.01 14.19 -10.37
CA LYS A 150 -15.27 14.97 -10.43
C LYS A 150 -15.98 15.03 -9.07
N HIS A 151 -15.75 14.08 -8.19
CA HIS A 151 -16.33 14.07 -6.84
C HIS A 151 -15.69 15.11 -5.92
N ARG A 152 -14.49 15.61 -6.23
CA ARG A 152 -13.69 16.54 -5.37
C ARG A 152 -13.58 16.09 -3.92
N ALA A 153 -13.63 14.79 -3.69
CA ALA A 153 -13.45 14.16 -2.40
C ALA A 153 -11.97 14.13 -1.99
N THR A 154 -11.65 13.69 -0.78
CA THR A 154 -10.28 13.32 -0.44
C THR A 154 -9.83 12.17 -1.34
N MET A 155 -8.74 12.33 -2.08
CA MET A 155 -8.17 11.26 -2.90
C MET A 155 -6.83 10.81 -2.35
N ILE A 156 -6.67 9.49 -2.26
CA ILE A 156 -5.45 8.81 -1.83
C ILE A 156 -4.98 7.94 -3.01
N ILE A 157 -3.86 8.31 -3.62
CA ILE A 157 -3.44 7.75 -4.89
C ILE A 157 -2.16 6.94 -4.70
N PHE A 158 -2.31 5.63 -4.83
CA PHE A 158 -1.23 4.64 -4.70
C PHE A 158 -0.44 4.48 -6.00
N LEU A 159 0.78 3.98 -5.92
CA LEU A 159 1.60 3.48 -7.05
C LEU A 159 1.79 4.49 -8.21
N SER A 160 1.62 5.78 -7.96
CA SER A 160 1.52 6.77 -9.04
C SER A 160 2.53 7.93 -8.94
N VAL A 161 3.33 8.01 -7.88
CA VAL A 161 4.26 9.13 -7.65
C VAL A 161 5.30 9.29 -8.77
N GLY A 162 5.73 8.21 -9.40
CA GLY A 162 6.66 8.27 -10.54
C GLY A 162 6.11 9.00 -11.78
N ARG A 163 4.80 9.25 -11.82
CA ARG A 163 4.09 9.99 -12.86
C ARG A 163 3.40 11.22 -12.29
N ILE A 164 3.95 11.85 -11.26
CA ILE A 164 3.31 12.93 -10.50
C ILE A 164 2.91 14.12 -11.36
N ALA A 165 3.69 14.47 -12.39
CA ALA A 165 3.35 15.57 -13.30
C ALA A 165 2.07 15.28 -14.09
N GLU A 166 1.97 14.10 -14.70
CA GLU A 166 0.78 13.64 -15.40
C GLU A 166 -0.42 13.52 -14.46
N LEU A 167 -0.20 12.97 -13.26
CA LEU A 167 -1.22 12.84 -12.23
C LEU A 167 -1.82 14.22 -11.88
N ALA A 168 -0.98 15.21 -11.61
CA ALA A 168 -1.42 16.56 -11.27
C ALA A 168 -2.19 17.22 -12.43
N GLU A 169 -1.76 17.03 -13.67
CA GLU A 169 -2.44 17.54 -14.86
C GLU A 169 -3.84 16.92 -15.02
N ARG A 170 -3.94 15.60 -14.87
CA ARG A 170 -5.22 14.89 -14.99
C ARG A 170 -6.21 15.29 -13.89
N LEU A 171 -5.74 15.48 -12.65
CA LEU A 171 -6.59 15.93 -11.55
C LEU A 171 -7.10 17.36 -11.74
N ARG A 172 -6.32 18.25 -12.37
CA ARG A 172 -6.74 19.62 -12.67
C ARG A 172 -7.91 19.72 -13.67
N THR A 173 -8.31 18.64 -14.30
CA THR A 173 -9.53 18.61 -15.11
C THR A 173 -10.80 18.78 -14.27
N ALA A 174 -10.74 18.55 -12.97
CA ALA A 174 -11.89 18.66 -12.07
C ALA A 174 -11.58 19.41 -10.75
N TYR A 175 -10.39 19.24 -10.19
CA TYR A 175 -9.96 20.02 -9.04
C TYR A 175 -9.42 21.40 -9.45
N PRO A 176 -9.63 22.44 -8.63
CA PRO A 176 -8.92 23.71 -8.78
C PRO A 176 -7.41 23.50 -8.77
N ALA A 177 -6.69 24.30 -9.54
CA ALA A 177 -5.23 24.20 -9.62
C ALA A 177 -4.53 24.47 -8.27
N ALA A 178 -5.15 25.26 -7.40
CA ALA A 178 -4.67 25.56 -6.06
C ALA A 178 -5.02 24.49 -5.02
N THR A 179 -5.73 23.40 -5.40
CA THR A 179 -6.08 22.31 -4.47
C THR A 179 -4.83 21.74 -3.81
N PRO A 180 -4.80 21.63 -2.46
CA PRO A 180 -3.66 21.12 -1.72
C PRO A 180 -3.33 19.67 -2.06
N VAL A 181 -2.03 19.38 -2.09
CA VAL A 181 -1.48 18.04 -2.32
C VAL A 181 -0.36 17.79 -1.31
N ALA A 182 -0.34 16.59 -0.75
CA ALA A 182 0.81 16.12 0.01
C ALA A 182 1.30 14.77 -0.54
N VAL A 183 2.60 14.61 -0.61
CA VAL A 183 3.27 13.36 -0.99
C VAL A 183 4.05 12.86 0.20
N VAL A 184 3.69 11.70 0.71
CA VAL A 184 4.33 11.07 1.86
C VAL A 184 5.18 9.91 1.38
N TYR A 185 6.48 10.08 1.42
CA TYR A 185 7.48 9.07 1.08
C TYR A 185 7.79 8.23 2.30
N LYS A 186 7.72 6.91 2.17
CA LYS A 186 8.07 5.95 3.22
C LYS A 186 7.44 6.31 4.58
N ALA A 187 6.12 6.53 4.62
CA ALA A 187 5.40 6.81 5.86
C ALA A 187 5.76 5.80 6.95
N SER A 188 6.09 6.27 8.15
CA SER A 188 6.54 5.52 9.33
C SER A 188 7.93 4.87 9.25
N TRP A 189 8.69 5.08 8.18
CA TRP A 189 10.08 4.65 8.09
C TRP A 189 11.02 5.73 8.63
N PRO A 190 12.27 5.39 9.02
CA PRO A 190 13.26 6.39 9.43
C PRO A 190 13.57 7.46 8.37
N GLU A 191 13.39 7.11 7.08
CA GLU A 191 13.62 8.03 5.95
C GLU A 191 12.34 8.74 5.50
N GLU A 192 11.30 8.75 6.31
CA GLU A 192 10.05 9.46 6.00
C GLU A 192 10.28 10.89 5.54
N LYS A 193 9.60 11.29 4.48
CA LYS A 193 9.59 12.68 3.98
C LYS A 193 8.18 13.06 3.56
N ILE A 194 7.79 14.27 3.89
CA ILE A 194 6.53 14.87 3.45
C ILE A 194 6.84 16.05 2.55
N VAL A 195 6.29 16.05 1.34
CA VAL A 195 6.36 17.16 0.39
C VAL A 195 4.97 17.70 0.18
N THR A 196 4.76 18.98 0.48
CA THR A 196 3.47 19.66 0.35
C THR A 196 3.49 20.72 -0.73
N GLY A 197 2.35 20.90 -1.37
CA GLY A 197 2.15 21.89 -2.43
C GLY A 197 0.70 21.94 -2.88
N THR A 198 0.52 22.36 -4.11
CA THR A 198 -0.75 22.36 -4.82
C THR A 198 -0.64 21.56 -6.11
N LEU A 199 -1.74 21.32 -6.79
CA LEU A 199 -1.71 20.68 -8.11
C LEU A 199 -0.88 21.45 -9.16
N LEU A 200 -0.54 22.73 -8.90
CA LEU A 200 0.32 23.53 -9.78
C LEU A 200 1.81 23.20 -9.62
N ASP A 201 2.28 23.00 -8.40
CA ASP A 201 3.71 23.00 -8.08
C ASP A 201 4.23 21.68 -7.47
N ILE A 202 3.34 20.76 -7.12
CA ILE A 202 3.72 19.51 -6.45
C ILE A 202 4.69 18.66 -7.28
N ALA A 203 4.56 18.66 -8.60
CA ALA A 203 5.41 17.87 -9.48
C ALA A 203 6.88 18.31 -9.40
N GLU A 204 7.14 19.62 -9.46
CA GLU A 204 8.48 20.18 -9.33
C GLU A 204 9.08 19.92 -7.95
N LYS A 205 8.28 20.08 -6.88
CA LYS A 205 8.71 19.84 -5.50
C LYS A 205 9.08 18.37 -5.25
N VAL A 206 8.28 17.43 -5.77
CA VAL A 206 8.55 15.98 -5.64
C VAL A 206 9.80 15.59 -6.44
N GLN A 207 10.00 16.14 -7.63
CA GLN A 207 11.20 15.94 -8.43
C GLN A 207 12.45 16.49 -7.72
N ALA A 208 12.37 17.69 -7.16
CA ALA A 208 13.46 18.29 -6.39
C ALA A 208 13.80 17.47 -5.13
N ALA A 209 12.80 16.82 -4.52
CA ALA A 209 13.02 15.92 -3.38
C ALA A 209 13.57 14.53 -3.78
N GLY A 210 13.69 14.24 -5.08
CA GLY A 210 14.20 12.96 -5.61
C GLY A 210 13.26 11.77 -5.38
N ILE A 211 11.95 11.99 -5.18
CA ILE A 211 10.98 10.94 -4.89
C ILE A 211 10.40 10.41 -6.20
N THR A 212 10.67 9.14 -6.50
CA THR A 212 10.21 8.48 -7.74
C THR A 212 9.36 7.22 -7.49
N LYS A 213 9.39 6.67 -6.28
CA LYS A 213 8.68 5.45 -5.87
C LYS A 213 8.43 5.45 -4.36
N THR A 214 7.68 4.49 -3.87
CA THR A 214 7.44 4.24 -2.43
C THR A 214 6.86 5.46 -1.70
N ALA A 215 5.98 6.18 -2.39
CA ALA A 215 5.29 7.32 -1.82
C ALA A 215 3.80 7.29 -2.17
N LEU A 216 3.02 7.84 -1.26
CA LEU A 216 1.58 8.01 -1.40
C LEU A 216 1.28 9.47 -1.73
N VAL A 217 0.40 9.70 -2.69
CA VAL A 217 -0.08 11.03 -3.04
C VAL A 217 -1.46 11.24 -2.46
N THR A 218 -1.65 12.31 -1.69
CA THR A 218 -2.94 12.69 -1.11
C THR A 218 -3.37 14.04 -1.63
N VAL A 219 -4.63 14.17 -2.01
CA VAL A 219 -5.18 15.37 -2.66
C VAL A 219 -6.52 15.74 -2.05
N GLY A 220 -6.72 16.99 -1.75
CA GLY A 220 -8.01 17.51 -1.31
C GLY A 220 -7.92 18.60 -0.24
N GLU A 221 -9.06 19.22 0.01
CA GLU A 221 -9.19 20.36 0.95
C GLU A 221 -8.94 19.97 2.42
N PHE A 222 -8.95 18.67 2.75
CA PHE A 222 -8.58 18.21 4.12
C PHE A 222 -7.13 18.57 4.51
N LEU A 223 -6.28 18.90 3.54
CA LEU A 223 -4.90 19.35 3.77
C LEU A 223 -4.81 20.83 4.10
N GLY A 224 -5.87 21.62 3.86
CA GLY A 224 -5.95 23.02 4.23
C GLY A 224 -5.85 23.26 5.73
N ASP A 225 -5.70 24.51 6.10
CA ASP A 225 -5.67 24.98 7.51
C ASP A 225 -7.09 25.06 8.08
#